data_7686dc2dd6784ad7e6b260d3926f0cce
#
_entry.id   7686dc2dd6784ad7e6b260d3926f0cce
#
_cell.length_a   1.000
_cell.length_b   1.000
_cell.length_c   1.000
_cell.angle_alpha   90.00
_cell.angle_beta   90.00
_cell.angle_gamma   90.00
#
_symmetry.space_group_name_H-M   'P 1'
#
loop_
_entity.id
_entity.type
_entity.pdbx_description
1 polymer ?
#
loop_
_entity_poly.entity_id
_entity_poly.type
_entity_poly.pdbx_seq_one_letter_code
_entity_poly.pdbx_strand_id
1 'polypeptide(L)'
;MVSPEIALAIFSSIFSAIVSSIAAILVYKLQNRDHKRELEELERKAEAQRLEDKRQKEYEALKNGVQSMLRDRLIQSALSYEKQGWVDTNALENVGLMYSAYSALGGNGIVAKLFNEMQELPNVDPNNNR
;
A
#
# COMPACT_ATOMS: atom_id res chain seq x y z
N MET A 1 -42.22 -45.46 -52.64
CA MET A 1 -41.11 -44.61 -53.14
C MET A 1 -41.38 -43.21 -52.71
N VAL A 2 -40.39 -42.63 -52.03
CA VAL A 2 -40.36 -41.22 -51.58
C VAL A 2 -40.08 -40.39 -52.84
N SER A 3 -40.85 -39.33 -53.12
CA SER A 3 -40.51 -38.41 -54.22
C SER A 3 -39.18 -37.70 -53.97
N PRO A 4 -38.41 -37.38 -55.00
CA PRO A 4 -37.12 -36.69 -54.81
C PRO A 4 -37.25 -35.34 -54.09
N GLU A 5 -38.34 -34.66 -54.18
CA GLU A 5 -38.64 -33.42 -53.48
C GLU A 5 -38.77 -33.62 -51.98
N ILE A 6 -39.42 -34.70 -51.52
CA ILE A 6 -39.58 -35.06 -50.12
C ILE A 6 -38.23 -35.47 -49.52
N ALA A 7 -37.42 -36.25 -50.27
CA ALA A 7 -36.08 -36.65 -49.86
C ALA A 7 -35.15 -35.43 -49.68
N LEU A 8 -35.24 -34.46 -50.59
CA LEU A 8 -34.47 -33.21 -50.52
C LEU A 8 -34.89 -32.34 -49.30
N ALA A 9 -36.21 -32.28 -49.04
CA ALA A 9 -36.74 -31.55 -47.90
C ALA A 9 -36.29 -32.16 -46.55
N ILE A 10 -36.32 -33.48 -46.44
CA ILE A 10 -35.84 -34.21 -45.24
C ILE A 10 -34.33 -34.00 -45.06
N PHE A 11 -33.55 -34.08 -46.12
CA PHE A 11 -32.10 -33.84 -46.06
C PHE A 11 -31.76 -32.42 -45.65
N SER A 12 -32.46 -31.42 -46.21
CA SER A 12 -32.29 -30.02 -45.85
C SER A 12 -32.67 -29.77 -44.36
N SER A 13 -33.74 -30.39 -43.88
CA SER A 13 -34.15 -30.28 -42.47
C SER A 13 -33.12 -30.87 -41.51
N ILE A 14 -32.58 -32.05 -41.80
CA ILE A 14 -31.56 -32.71 -40.99
C ILE A 14 -30.26 -31.89 -41.02
N PHE A 15 -29.85 -31.40 -42.18
CA PHE A 15 -28.67 -30.56 -42.32
C PHE A 15 -28.80 -29.27 -41.52
N SER A 16 -29.94 -28.60 -41.59
CA SER A 16 -30.21 -27.39 -40.80
C SER A 16 -30.15 -27.65 -39.30
N ALA A 17 -30.72 -28.78 -38.83
CA ALA A 17 -30.66 -29.17 -37.42
C ALA A 17 -29.24 -29.44 -36.94
N ILE A 18 -28.40 -30.08 -37.74
CA ILE A 18 -26.99 -30.32 -37.42
C ILE A 18 -26.19 -29.01 -37.34
N VAL A 19 -26.37 -28.11 -38.31
CA VAL A 19 -25.71 -26.81 -38.32
C VAL A 19 -26.11 -25.96 -37.11
N SER A 20 -27.40 -25.94 -36.77
CA SER A 20 -27.91 -25.24 -35.58
C SER A 20 -27.33 -25.81 -34.27
N SER A 21 -27.21 -27.13 -34.18
CA SER A 21 -26.58 -27.77 -32.99
C SER A 21 -25.12 -27.45 -32.84
N ILE A 22 -24.37 -27.45 -33.92
CA ILE A 22 -22.95 -27.05 -33.92
C ILE A 22 -22.79 -25.59 -33.53
N ALA A 23 -23.60 -24.70 -34.10
CA ALA A 23 -23.59 -23.28 -33.75
C ALA A 23 -23.88 -23.05 -32.25
N ALA A 24 -24.88 -23.73 -31.69
CA ALA A 24 -25.23 -23.67 -30.28
C ALA A 24 -24.06 -24.13 -29.37
N ILE A 25 -23.39 -25.21 -29.73
CA ILE A 25 -22.21 -25.70 -28.99
C ILE A 25 -21.05 -24.72 -29.05
N LEU A 26 -20.80 -24.11 -30.22
CA LEU A 26 -19.74 -23.09 -30.37
C LEU A 26 -20.02 -21.83 -29.53
N VAL A 27 -21.26 -21.35 -29.57
CA VAL A 27 -21.67 -20.20 -28.75
C VAL A 27 -21.54 -20.51 -27.27
N TYR A 28 -21.97 -21.66 -26.81
CA TYR A 28 -21.83 -22.11 -25.43
C TYR A 28 -20.35 -22.17 -25.00
N LYS A 29 -19.49 -22.74 -25.84
CA LYS A 29 -18.02 -22.79 -25.56
C LYS A 29 -17.41 -21.42 -25.47
N LEU A 30 -17.78 -20.50 -26.36
CA LEU A 30 -17.26 -19.13 -26.34
C LEU A 30 -17.70 -18.38 -25.08
N GLN A 31 -18.99 -18.42 -24.74
CA GLN A 31 -19.52 -17.80 -23.53
C GLN A 31 -18.87 -18.36 -22.26
N ASN A 32 -18.67 -19.66 -22.20
CA ASN A 32 -18.02 -20.27 -21.03
C ASN A 32 -16.54 -19.88 -20.90
N ARG A 33 -15.86 -19.70 -22.03
CA ARG A 33 -14.47 -19.20 -22.05
C ARG A 33 -14.38 -17.75 -21.60
N ASP A 34 -15.30 -16.92 -22.05
CA ASP A 34 -15.34 -15.50 -21.70
C ASP A 34 -15.65 -15.33 -20.21
N HIS A 35 -16.64 -16.05 -19.72
CA HIS A 35 -16.98 -16.06 -18.29
C HIS A 35 -15.81 -16.54 -17.40
N LYS A 36 -15.08 -17.57 -17.85
CA LYS A 36 -13.88 -18.03 -17.14
C LYS A 36 -12.78 -16.98 -17.09
N ARG A 37 -12.56 -16.26 -18.20
CA ARG A 37 -11.59 -15.16 -18.27
C ARG A 37 -11.96 -14.01 -17.34
N GLU A 38 -13.24 -13.64 -17.30
CA GLU A 38 -13.74 -12.61 -16.39
C GLU A 38 -13.52 -13.00 -14.93
N LEU A 39 -13.77 -14.24 -14.56
CA LEU A 39 -13.50 -14.75 -13.21
C LEU A 39 -12.01 -14.69 -12.87
N GLU A 40 -11.14 -15.14 -13.78
CA GLU A 40 -9.68 -15.10 -13.59
C GLU A 40 -9.17 -13.65 -13.46
N GLU A 41 -9.74 -12.71 -14.20
CA GLU A 41 -9.41 -11.29 -14.07
C GLU A 41 -9.89 -10.69 -12.75
N LEU A 42 -11.07 -11.06 -12.29
CA LEU A 42 -11.60 -10.63 -10.99
C LEU A 42 -10.75 -11.19 -9.84
N GLU A 43 -10.35 -12.46 -9.92
CA GLU A 43 -9.46 -13.07 -8.93
C GLU A 43 -8.10 -12.37 -8.88
N ARG A 44 -7.47 -12.11 -10.04
CA ARG A 44 -6.20 -11.36 -10.11
C ARG A 44 -6.31 -9.95 -9.52
N LYS A 45 -7.40 -9.25 -9.81
CA LYS A 45 -7.67 -7.92 -9.24
C LYS A 45 -7.85 -7.99 -7.73
N ALA A 46 -8.59 -8.99 -7.24
CA ALA A 46 -8.79 -9.20 -5.82
C ALA A 46 -7.49 -9.56 -5.09
N GLU A 47 -6.63 -10.40 -5.68
CA GLU A 47 -5.31 -10.72 -5.12
C GLU A 47 -4.38 -9.51 -5.11
N ALA A 48 -4.34 -8.73 -6.19
CA ALA A 48 -3.56 -7.50 -6.26
C ALA A 48 -4.00 -6.49 -5.18
N GLN A 49 -5.30 -6.33 -4.99
CA GLN A 49 -5.87 -5.47 -3.96
C GLN A 49 -5.48 -5.94 -2.55
N ARG A 50 -5.61 -7.24 -2.28
CA ARG A 50 -5.20 -7.82 -0.97
C ARG A 50 -3.72 -7.62 -0.68
N LEU A 51 -2.87 -7.76 -1.70
CA LEU A 51 -1.44 -7.54 -1.55
C LEU A 51 -1.11 -6.07 -1.27
N GLU A 52 -1.78 -5.16 -1.96
CA GLU A 52 -1.62 -3.72 -1.74
C GLU A 52 -2.11 -3.32 -0.34
N ASP A 53 -3.27 -3.79 0.08
CA ASP A 53 -3.81 -3.56 1.43
C ASP A 53 -2.87 -4.09 2.52
N LYS A 54 -2.25 -5.26 2.28
CA LYS A 54 -1.26 -5.83 3.20
C LYS A 54 -0.01 -4.96 3.28
N ARG A 55 0.53 -4.53 2.13
CA ARG A 55 1.69 -3.62 2.09
C ARG A 55 1.40 -2.30 2.79
N GLN A 56 0.23 -1.74 2.56
CA GLN A 56 -0.17 -0.50 3.20
C GLN A 56 -0.24 -0.65 4.73
N LYS A 57 -0.81 -1.73 5.24
CA LYS A 57 -0.85 -2.01 6.68
C LYS A 57 0.55 -2.21 7.27
N GLU A 58 1.42 -2.93 6.59
CA GLU A 58 2.81 -3.13 7.02
C GLU A 58 3.59 -1.80 7.03
N TYR A 59 3.40 -0.98 6.01
CA TYR A 59 3.99 0.36 5.94
C TYR A 59 3.52 1.27 7.07
N GLU A 60 2.21 1.33 7.33
CA GLU A 60 1.65 2.14 8.43
C GLU A 60 2.13 1.65 9.80
N ALA A 61 2.23 0.35 10.00
CA ALA A 61 2.76 -0.22 11.24
C ALA A 61 4.24 0.16 11.44
N LEU A 62 5.05 0.05 10.39
CA LEU A 62 6.46 0.46 10.43
C LEU A 62 6.61 1.96 10.68
N LYS A 63 5.88 2.78 9.94
CA LYS A 63 5.84 4.23 10.09
C LYS A 63 5.52 4.64 11.54
N ASN A 64 4.45 4.07 12.10
CA ASN A 64 4.01 4.35 13.46
C ASN A 64 5.05 3.88 14.50
N GLY A 65 5.67 2.73 14.28
CA GLY A 65 6.75 2.23 15.12
C GLY A 65 7.96 3.15 15.13
N VAL A 66 8.45 3.55 13.96
CA VAL A 66 9.58 4.49 13.82
C VAL A 66 9.25 5.86 14.42
N GLN A 67 8.06 6.38 14.16
CA GLN A 67 7.62 7.66 14.71
C GLN A 67 7.57 7.61 16.26
N SER A 68 7.10 6.52 16.84
CA SER A 68 7.06 6.34 18.29
C SER A 68 8.46 6.27 18.91
N MET A 69 9.38 5.54 18.27
CA MET A 69 10.78 5.47 18.71
C MET A 69 11.48 6.82 18.64
N LEU A 70 11.28 7.55 17.54
CA LEU A 70 11.83 8.91 17.39
C LEU A 70 11.27 9.88 18.42
N ARG A 71 9.96 9.81 18.66
CA ARG A 71 9.28 10.59 19.69
C ARG A 71 9.91 10.37 21.06
N ASP A 72 10.04 9.14 21.47
CA ASP A 72 10.60 8.77 22.76
C ASP A 72 12.06 9.26 22.89
N ARG A 73 12.86 9.02 21.86
CA ARG A 73 14.26 9.45 21.84
C ARG A 73 14.41 10.97 21.88
N LEU A 74 13.58 11.69 21.14
CA LEU A 74 13.60 13.17 21.13
C LEU A 74 13.20 13.75 22.48
N ILE A 75 12.17 13.20 23.14
CA ILE A 75 11.74 13.63 24.47
C ILE A 75 12.87 13.38 25.49
N GLN A 76 13.45 12.19 25.50
CA GLN A 76 14.55 11.84 26.42
C GLN A 76 15.76 12.75 26.21
N SER A 77 16.13 13.00 24.96
CA SER A 77 17.25 13.89 24.63
C SER A 77 16.98 15.33 25.09
N ALA A 78 15.83 15.87 24.78
CA ALA A 78 15.45 17.24 25.16
C ALA A 78 15.47 17.42 26.69
N LEU A 79 14.83 16.51 27.43
CA LEU A 79 14.82 16.56 28.90
C LEU A 79 16.22 16.40 29.51
N SER A 80 17.07 15.57 28.89
CA SER A 80 18.45 15.40 29.35
C SER A 80 19.28 16.67 29.18
N TYR A 81 19.20 17.34 28.03
CA TYR A 81 19.90 18.59 27.77
C TYR A 81 19.34 19.77 28.56
N GLU A 82 18.02 19.81 28.73
CA GLU A 82 17.40 20.82 29.62
C GLU A 82 17.92 20.71 31.04
N LYS A 83 18.01 19.50 31.57
CA LYS A 83 18.60 19.24 32.91
C LYS A 83 20.07 19.60 32.97
N GLN A 84 20.82 19.34 31.90
CA GLN A 84 22.23 19.70 31.77
C GLN A 84 22.44 21.23 31.70
N GLY A 85 21.51 21.94 31.09
CA GLY A 85 21.50 23.39 30.91
C GLY A 85 22.29 23.89 29.71
N TRP A 86 22.85 23.00 28.91
CA TRP A 86 23.57 23.31 27.66
C TRP A 86 23.56 22.12 26.70
N VAL A 87 23.78 22.36 25.40
CA VAL A 87 23.86 21.35 24.35
C VAL A 87 24.95 21.69 23.37
N ASP A 88 25.85 20.75 23.08
CA ASP A 88 26.88 21.01 22.08
C ASP A 88 26.30 21.01 20.66
N THR A 89 27.00 21.67 19.73
CA THR A 89 26.53 21.84 18.35
C THR A 89 26.29 20.51 17.64
N ASN A 90 27.15 19.50 17.86
CA ASN A 90 27.00 18.19 17.21
C ASN A 90 25.77 17.45 17.75
N ALA A 91 25.53 17.52 19.06
CA ALA A 91 24.32 16.93 19.66
C ALA A 91 23.06 17.61 19.16
N LEU A 92 23.07 18.94 19.05
CA LEU A 92 21.94 19.71 18.51
C LEU A 92 21.65 19.34 17.04
N GLU A 93 22.68 19.18 16.22
CA GLU A 93 22.56 18.73 14.84
C GLU A 93 21.94 17.33 14.76
N ASN A 94 22.42 16.37 15.55
CA ASN A 94 21.89 15.01 15.58
C ASN A 94 20.43 14.97 16.01
N VAL A 95 20.04 15.72 17.03
CA VAL A 95 18.65 15.82 17.46
C VAL A 95 17.81 16.51 16.39
N GLY A 96 18.35 17.51 15.69
CA GLY A 96 17.71 18.17 14.56
C GLY A 96 17.38 17.21 13.40
N LEU A 97 18.31 16.31 13.06
CA LEU A 97 18.07 15.25 12.05
C LEU A 97 16.97 14.28 12.48
N MET A 98 16.98 13.86 13.75
CA MET A 98 15.90 13.02 14.29
C MET A 98 14.55 13.74 14.27
N TYR A 99 14.53 15.02 14.62
CA TYR A 99 13.32 15.85 14.59
C TYR A 99 12.78 16.03 13.17
N SER A 100 13.64 16.26 12.19
CA SER A 100 13.25 16.32 10.77
C SER A 100 12.60 15.03 10.31
N ALA A 101 13.17 13.86 10.64
CA ALA A 101 12.59 12.57 10.31
C ALA A 101 11.25 12.35 11.02
N TYR A 102 11.14 12.71 12.29
CA TYR A 102 9.90 12.64 13.07
C TYR A 102 8.79 13.50 12.45
N SER A 103 9.11 14.73 12.07
CA SER A 103 8.17 15.65 11.41
C SER A 103 7.73 15.15 10.04
N ALA A 104 8.66 14.60 9.24
CA ALA A 104 8.37 14.00 7.93
C ALA A 104 7.41 12.80 8.03
N LEU A 105 7.44 12.08 9.15
CA LEU A 105 6.48 11.00 9.45
C LEU A 105 5.14 11.49 10.00
N GLY A 106 4.92 12.80 10.08
CA GLY A 106 3.70 13.40 10.60
C GLY A 106 3.71 13.64 12.11
N GLY A 107 4.86 13.57 12.74
CA GLY A 107 5.04 13.89 14.16
C GLY A 107 4.88 15.39 14.44
N ASN A 108 4.25 15.72 15.56
CA ASN A 108 4.01 17.09 16.00
C ASN A 108 3.83 17.17 17.53
N GLY A 109 3.36 18.31 18.02
CA GLY A 109 2.95 18.50 19.40
C GLY A 109 4.09 18.77 20.35
N ILE A 110 4.15 18.05 21.47
CA ILE A 110 5.10 18.29 22.56
C ILE A 110 6.57 18.22 22.14
N VAL A 111 6.88 17.36 21.17
CA VAL A 111 8.26 17.19 20.66
C VAL A 111 8.75 18.46 19.99
N ALA A 112 7.89 19.14 19.22
CA ALA A 112 8.24 20.40 18.57
C ALA A 112 8.56 21.48 19.61
N LYS A 113 7.78 21.56 20.67
CA LYS A 113 8.01 22.49 21.80
C LYS A 113 9.35 22.20 22.48
N LEU A 114 9.58 20.95 22.86
CA LEU A 114 10.83 20.54 23.54
C LEU A 114 12.07 20.75 22.66
N PHE A 115 11.96 20.50 21.35
CA PHE A 115 13.06 20.75 20.42
C PHE A 115 13.39 22.25 20.32
N ASN A 116 12.37 23.11 20.24
CA ASN A 116 12.57 24.57 20.24
C ASN A 116 13.21 25.06 21.55
N GLU A 117 12.75 24.59 22.70
CA GLU A 117 13.35 24.89 24.00
C GLU A 117 14.82 24.46 24.07
N MET A 118 15.14 23.28 23.52
CA MET A 118 16.52 22.79 23.46
C MET A 118 17.42 23.66 22.56
N GLN A 119 16.90 24.20 21.45
CA GLN A 119 17.63 25.11 20.57
C GLN A 119 18.02 26.44 21.23
N GLU A 120 17.33 26.85 22.28
CA GLU A 120 17.62 28.06 23.04
C GLU A 120 18.69 27.87 24.12
N LEU A 121 19.11 26.62 24.38
CA LEU A 121 20.17 26.33 25.33
C LEU A 121 21.54 26.82 24.86
N PRO A 122 22.43 27.20 25.78
CA PRO A 122 23.84 27.52 25.43
C PRO A 122 24.52 26.35 24.72
N ASN A 123 25.36 26.66 23.73
CA ASN A 123 26.06 25.63 22.94
C ASN A 123 27.40 25.20 23.60
N VAL A 124 27.75 25.79 24.70
CA VAL A 124 29.01 25.52 25.42
C VAL A 124 28.71 25.31 26.89
N ASP A 125 29.41 24.38 27.52
CA ASP A 125 29.35 24.17 28.97
C ASP A 125 29.74 25.46 29.70
N PRO A 126 28.80 26.09 30.46
CA PRO A 126 29.08 27.31 31.19
C PRO A 126 30.14 27.13 32.28
N ASN A 127 30.46 25.89 32.69
CA ASN A 127 31.47 25.59 33.70
C ASN A 127 32.84 25.27 33.11
N ASN A 128 32.98 25.22 31.80
CA ASN A 128 34.25 24.90 31.11
C ASN A 128 35.01 26.14 30.64
N ASN A 129 34.98 27.21 31.40
CA ASN A 129 35.82 28.38 31.21
C ASN A 129 37.24 28.18 31.80
N ARG A 130 38.01 27.26 31.18
CA ARG A 130 39.45 27.16 31.41
C ARG A 130 40.21 27.15 30.11
#